data_f704e69fddf5d6600fcb7862c907533a
#
_entry.id   f704e69fddf5d6600fcb7862c907533a
#
_cell.length_a   1.000
_cell.length_b   1.000
_cell.length_c   1.000
_cell.angle_alpha   90.00
_cell.angle_beta   90.00
_cell.angle_gamma   90.00
#
_symmetry.space_group_name_H-M   'P 1'
#
loop_
_entity.id
_entity.type
_entity.pdbx_description
1 polymer ?
#
loop_
_entity_poly.entity_id
_entity_poly.type
_entity_poly.pdbx_seq_one_letter_code
_entity_poly.pdbx_strand_id
1 'polypeptide(L)'
;VYKRQQQEPTREHLLRDAKTLAFFIRKLFEEDIPQELYQLLPRTDATYIVAPPAHKRVQRMRVCFQYSDEQYLYVTPLDEIADEPLRVRYNIPQINEEFAETCRLLWRHAQLNLLDVSVDEAGFLTPSFIVLEPDYLLDISSLAECYRDYGHHPANYFLSRLQPIENARPLLLGNIANLFLDEWIHAEGEVDYLKCMRKAFRRYPIELAACADLRDREKERQFFDDCKLHFDHIRETVNDTFHAAGYELDKTDAVLEPSYICEALGLQGRLDYMQRDMSSFIEMKSGKADEYAIRGKVEPKENNKVQMLLYQAVLQYSMGMDHRKVKAYLLYTRYPLLYPSRPSWAMVRRVIDLRNRIVADEYGVQLRNSLEYTAQKLEEIKASVLNERGLSGRFWETYLRPSIDNFQEKLSSLSSLEKSYFYALYNFITKELYTSKSGDVDYEGCTGAASLWLSTLAEKCESGEIIYDLRIKENHAADEHKAHLLLVPSAPPGMPAEDASDVLPNFRQGDAIVLYERNSDADNVTNKMVFKGNIDFLNENEICIRLRATQQNSSVLPSDSPVSYTHLTLPT
;
A
#
# COMPACT_ATOMS: atom_id res chain seq x y z
N VAL A 1 -28.35 7.02 3.44
CA VAL A 1 -29.64 7.03 2.73
C VAL A 1 -29.45 7.85 1.47
N TYR A 2 -29.00 7.23 0.36
CA TYR A 2 -28.64 7.97 -0.82
C TYR A 2 -29.22 7.42 -2.07
N LYS A 3 -30.02 8.23 -2.69
CA LYS A 3 -30.32 8.30 -4.13
C LYS A 3 -30.15 6.97 -4.93
N ARG A 4 -30.89 5.95 -4.56
CA ARG A 4 -31.54 5.11 -5.54
C ARG A 4 -32.69 5.94 -6.12
N GLN A 5 -32.33 6.95 -6.87
CA GLN A 5 -33.30 7.77 -7.57
C GLN A 5 -33.29 7.33 -9.00
N GLN A 6 -34.43 6.77 -9.38
CA GLN A 6 -35.15 6.79 -10.65
C GLN A 6 -35.69 5.44 -11.12
N GLN A 7 -35.67 4.40 -10.30
CA GLN A 7 -36.55 3.27 -10.54
C GLN A 7 -37.47 3.12 -9.32
N GLU A 8 -38.76 3.06 -9.53
CA GLU A 8 -39.70 2.69 -8.46
C GLU A 8 -39.26 1.32 -7.90
N PRO A 9 -39.15 1.18 -6.58
CA PRO A 9 -38.72 -0.06 -5.98
C PRO A 9 -39.74 -1.16 -6.33
N THR A 10 -39.26 -2.25 -6.88
CA THR A 10 -40.14 -3.42 -7.12
C THR A 10 -40.60 -4.02 -5.80
N ARG A 11 -41.72 -4.74 -5.81
CA ARG A 11 -42.22 -5.46 -4.64
C ARG A 11 -41.15 -6.38 -4.03
N GLU A 12 -40.32 -6.97 -4.85
CA GLU A 12 -39.23 -7.85 -4.41
C GLU A 12 -38.14 -7.07 -3.66
N HIS A 13 -37.77 -5.90 -4.14
CA HIS A 13 -36.83 -5.02 -3.44
C HIS A 13 -37.36 -4.60 -2.07
N LEU A 14 -38.65 -4.23 -1.99
CA LEU A 14 -39.28 -3.83 -0.72
C LEU A 14 -39.34 -4.99 0.28
N LEU A 15 -39.65 -6.21 -0.18
CA LEU A 15 -39.68 -7.39 0.67
C LEU A 15 -38.28 -7.79 1.17
N ARG A 16 -37.24 -7.61 0.35
CA ARG A 16 -35.86 -7.85 0.76
C ARG A 16 -35.40 -6.84 1.81
N ASP A 17 -35.73 -5.56 1.62
CA ASP A 17 -35.40 -4.51 2.58
C ASP A 17 -36.17 -4.70 3.90
N ALA A 18 -37.44 -5.10 3.82
CA ALA A 18 -38.26 -5.45 5.00
C ALA A 18 -37.68 -6.63 5.77
N LYS A 19 -37.19 -7.67 5.07
CA LYS A 19 -36.51 -8.81 5.69
C LYS A 19 -35.25 -8.39 6.42
N THR A 20 -34.40 -7.59 5.77
CA THR A 20 -33.15 -7.09 6.37
C THR A 20 -33.45 -6.28 7.62
N LEU A 21 -34.45 -5.40 7.59
CA LEU A 21 -34.88 -4.59 8.72
C LEU A 21 -35.44 -5.44 9.87
N ALA A 22 -36.30 -6.41 9.56
CA ALA A 22 -36.90 -7.29 10.57
C ALA A 22 -35.83 -8.13 11.31
N PHE A 23 -34.85 -8.68 10.58
CA PHE A 23 -33.74 -9.41 11.21
C PHE A 23 -32.79 -8.50 11.99
N PHE A 24 -32.58 -7.26 11.53
CA PHE A 24 -31.82 -6.26 12.27
C PHE A 24 -32.51 -5.90 13.60
N ILE A 25 -33.82 -5.65 13.59
CA ILE A 25 -34.62 -5.35 14.78
C ILE A 25 -34.57 -6.55 15.75
N ARG A 26 -34.76 -7.77 15.25
CA ARG A 26 -34.66 -9.00 16.05
C ARG A 26 -33.31 -9.08 16.78
N LYS A 27 -32.24 -8.84 16.06
CA LYS A 27 -30.88 -8.91 16.61
C LYS A 27 -30.57 -7.78 17.60
N LEU A 28 -31.15 -6.61 17.39
CA LEU A 28 -30.90 -5.43 18.23
C LEU A 28 -31.70 -5.46 19.54
N PHE A 29 -32.96 -5.93 19.49
CA PHE A 29 -33.89 -5.88 20.63
C PHE A 29 -34.14 -7.27 21.21
N GLU A 30 -33.54 -8.32 20.66
CA GLU A 30 -33.74 -9.73 21.07
C GLU A 30 -35.20 -10.20 21.02
N GLU A 31 -36.04 -9.51 20.22
CA GLU A 31 -37.46 -9.85 20.05
C GLU A 31 -37.70 -10.66 18.77
N ASP A 32 -38.57 -11.66 18.85
CA ASP A 32 -38.90 -12.50 17.69
C ASP A 32 -39.72 -11.75 16.65
N ILE A 33 -39.45 -12.06 15.37
CA ILE A 33 -40.22 -11.52 14.26
C ILE A 33 -41.64 -12.09 14.31
N PRO A 34 -42.71 -11.23 14.31
CA PRO A 34 -44.09 -11.70 14.32
C PRO A 34 -44.33 -12.73 13.21
N GLN A 35 -45.03 -13.80 13.54
CA GLN A 35 -45.23 -14.96 12.63
C GLN A 35 -45.92 -14.54 11.32
N GLU A 36 -46.83 -13.59 11.37
CA GLU A 36 -47.54 -13.04 10.21
C GLU A 36 -46.56 -12.31 9.26
N LEU A 37 -45.64 -11.52 9.81
CA LEU A 37 -44.59 -10.84 9.05
C LEU A 37 -43.58 -11.83 8.49
N TYR A 38 -43.17 -12.82 9.28
CA TYR A 38 -42.21 -13.85 8.86
C TYR A 38 -42.73 -14.67 7.65
N GLN A 39 -44.04 -14.90 7.56
CA GLN A 39 -44.66 -15.62 6.42
C GLN A 39 -44.67 -14.77 5.13
N LEU A 40 -44.68 -13.45 5.25
CA LEU A 40 -44.65 -12.51 4.11
C LEU A 40 -43.24 -12.24 3.59
N LEU A 41 -42.23 -12.47 4.43
CA LEU A 41 -40.85 -12.24 4.05
C LEU A 41 -40.41 -13.30 2.99
N PRO A 42 -39.64 -12.88 1.98
CA PRO A 42 -39.20 -13.82 0.96
C PRO A 42 -38.41 -14.95 1.61
N ARG A 43 -38.88 -16.17 1.46
CA ARG A 43 -38.09 -17.37 1.72
C ARG A 43 -37.02 -17.34 0.67
N THR A 44 -35.80 -16.98 1.04
CA THR A 44 -34.67 -17.00 0.15
C THR A 44 -34.34 -18.45 -0.16
N ASP A 45 -34.81 -18.92 -1.32
CA ASP A 45 -34.16 -19.98 -2.05
C ASP A 45 -32.94 -19.51 -2.86
N ALA A 46 -32.49 -18.25 -2.68
CA ALA A 46 -31.09 -17.97 -2.86
C ALA A 46 -30.40 -18.78 -1.76
N THR A 47 -29.91 -19.94 -2.10
CA THR A 47 -28.92 -20.66 -1.35
C THR A 47 -27.82 -19.66 -1.03
N TYR A 48 -27.92 -18.99 0.14
CA TYR A 48 -26.72 -18.48 0.76
C TYR A 48 -25.88 -19.74 0.94
N ILE A 49 -24.84 -19.87 0.17
CA ILE A 49 -23.82 -20.86 0.42
C ILE A 49 -23.19 -20.37 1.72
N VAL A 50 -23.80 -20.72 2.85
CA VAL A 50 -23.18 -20.56 4.15
C VAL A 50 -21.99 -21.48 4.07
N ALA A 51 -20.80 -20.91 4.10
CA ALA A 51 -19.60 -21.72 4.15
C ALA A 51 -19.76 -22.71 5.32
N PRO A 52 -19.60 -24.01 5.11
CA PRO A 52 -19.72 -24.97 6.20
C PRO A 52 -18.75 -24.62 7.33
N PRO A 53 -19.01 -25.06 8.56
CA PRO A 53 -18.12 -24.78 9.69
C PRO A 53 -16.71 -25.26 9.36
N ALA A 54 -15.73 -24.42 9.71
CA ALA A 54 -14.34 -24.74 9.46
C ALA A 54 -13.88 -25.92 10.34
N HIS A 55 -13.35 -26.97 9.71
CA HIS A 55 -12.64 -28.06 10.39
C HIS A 55 -11.20 -27.64 10.75
N LYS A 56 -10.56 -26.92 9.83
CA LYS A 56 -9.19 -26.40 9.99
C LYS A 56 -9.12 -24.96 9.47
N ARG A 57 -8.24 -24.15 10.06
CA ARG A 57 -7.91 -22.82 9.54
C ARG A 57 -6.45 -22.75 9.16
N VAL A 58 -6.16 -22.16 8.00
CA VAL A 58 -4.81 -21.93 7.49
C VAL A 58 -4.66 -20.43 7.24
N GLN A 59 -3.65 -19.83 7.84
CA GLN A 59 -3.45 -18.38 7.73
C GLN A 59 -3.15 -17.97 6.29
N ARG A 60 -2.35 -18.78 5.56
CA ARG A 60 -1.93 -18.49 4.20
C ARG A 60 -1.65 -19.78 3.44
N MET A 61 -2.05 -19.82 2.19
CA MET A 61 -1.68 -20.84 1.21
C MET A 61 -1.29 -20.17 -0.09
N ARG A 62 -0.15 -20.54 -0.65
CA ARG A 62 0.24 -20.13 -1.99
C ARG A 62 -0.11 -21.22 -2.98
N VAL A 63 -0.86 -20.87 -4.02
CA VAL A 63 -1.43 -21.83 -4.96
C VAL A 63 -1.31 -21.34 -6.40
N CYS A 64 -1.32 -22.28 -7.33
CA CYS A 64 -1.34 -22.06 -8.76
C CYS A 64 -2.74 -22.34 -9.30
N PHE A 65 -3.36 -21.38 -9.98
CA PHE A 65 -4.68 -21.53 -10.58
C PHE A 65 -4.62 -22.41 -11.83
N GLN A 66 -5.56 -23.37 -11.93
CA GLN A 66 -5.66 -24.30 -13.07
C GLN A 66 -6.83 -23.96 -13.99
N TYR A 67 -8.03 -23.94 -13.43
CA TYR A 67 -9.28 -23.59 -14.11
C TYR A 67 -10.37 -23.26 -13.09
N SER A 68 -11.51 -22.78 -13.55
CA SER A 68 -12.70 -22.52 -12.71
C SER A 68 -13.97 -23.03 -13.37
N ASP A 69 -14.96 -23.30 -12.55
CA ASP A 69 -16.35 -23.48 -12.96
C ASP A 69 -17.24 -22.39 -12.32
N GLU A 70 -18.56 -22.55 -12.38
CA GLU A 70 -19.51 -21.58 -11.83
C GLU A 70 -19.46 -21.46 -10.29
N GLN A 71 -18.86 -22.43 -9.59
CA GLN A 71 -18.89 -22.54 -8.12
C GLN A 71 -17.52 -22.51 -7.47
N TYR A 72 -16.49 -23.01 -8.17
CA TYR A 72 -15.17 -23.26 -7.60
C TYR A 72 -14.04 -22.78 -8.50
N LEU A 73 -12.95 -22.36 -7.85
CA LEU A 73 -11.63 -22.31 -8.47
C LEU A 73 -10.91 -23.63 -8.16
N TYR A 74 -10.23 -24.17 -9.14
CA TYR A 74 -9.39 -25.36 -9.01
C TYR A 74 -7.93 -24.94 -9.01
N VAL A 75 -7.21 -25.25 -7.92
CA VAL A 75 -5.86 -24.77 -7.67
C VAL A 75 -4.96 -25.90 -7.19
N THR A 76 -3.66 -25.79 -7.48
CA THR A 76 -2.64 -26.68 -6.92
C THR A 76 -1.75 -25.91 -5.93
N PRO A 77 -1.51 -26.43 -4.72
CA PRO A 77 -0.53 -25.84 -3.80
C PRO A 77 0.86 -25.78 -4.46
N LEU A 78 1.65 -24.76 -4.13
CA LEU A 78 3.03 -24.67 -4.60
C LEU A 78 4.01 -25.36 -3.65
N ASP A 79 3.65 -25.47 -2.38
CA ASP A 79 4.50 -26.04 -1.33
C ASP A 79 4.31 -27.54 -1.13
N GLU A 80 3.27 -28.15 -1.70
CA GLU A 80 2.92 -29.56 -1.54
C GLU A 80 2.58 -30.20 -2.89
N ILE A 81 2.97 -31.44 -3.08
CA ILE A 81 2.55 -32.24 -4.25
C ILE A 81 1.14 -32.76 -3.98
N ALA A 82 0.15 -32.25 -4.71
CA ALA A 82 -1.22 -32.72 -4.65
C ALA A 82 -1.56 -33.53 -5.91
N ASP A 83 -2.10 -34.74 -5.74
CA ASP A 83 -2.51 -35.60 -6.86
C ASP A 83 -3.72 -35.02 -7.62
N GLU A 84 -4.61 -34.29 -6.93
CA GLU A 84 -5.76 -33.62 -7.50
C GLU A 84 -5.82 -32.14 -7.11
N PRO A 85 -6.35 -31.25 -7.99
CA PRO A 85 -6.54 -29.86 -7.65
C PRO A 85 -7.49 -29.66 -6.46
N LEU A 86 -7.13 -28.75 -5.55
CA LEU A 86 -7.98 -28.32 -4.45
C LEU A 86 -9.09 -27.41 -4.96
N ARG A 87 -10.25 -27.45 -4.29
CA ARG A 87 -11.43 -26.65 -4.65
C ARG A 87 -11.55 -25.45 -3.73
N VAL A 88 -11.59 -24.26 -4.30
CA VAL A 88 -11.71 -22.99 -3.59
C VAL A 88 -13.07 -22.38 -3.85
N ARG A 89 -13.84 -22.12 -2.79
CA ARG A 89 -15.10 -21.36 -2.87
C ARG A 89 -14.79 -19.88 -2.99
N TYR A 90 -15.40 -19.24 -3.95
CA TYR A 90 -15.33 -17.79 -4.14
C TYR A 90 -16.73 -17.21 -4.27
N ASN A 91 -16.84 -15.88 -4.26
CA ASN A 91 -18.12 -15.16 -4.33
C ASN A 91 -19.10 -15.55 -3.21
N ILE A 92 -18.56 -15.83 -2.01
CA ILE A 92 -19.35 -16.13 -0.82
C ILE A 92 -19.71 -14.82 -0.12
N PRO A 93 -21.02 -14.51 0.08
CA PRO A 93 -21.46 -13.28 0.72
C PRO A 93 -20.79 -13.03 2.08
N GLN A 94 -20.33 -11.81 2.32
CA GLN A 94 -19.64 -11.33 3.53
C GLN A 94 -18.27 -11.99 3.82
N ILE A 95 -17.82 -12.92 3.01
CA ILE A 95 -16.52 -13.57 3.17
C ILE A 95 -15.56 -13.14 2.07
N ASN A 96 -15.90 -13.36 0.79
CA ASN A 96 -15.03 -13.10 -0.34
C ASN A 96 -15.77 -12.72 -1.64
N GLU A 97 -17.00 -12.24 -1.51
CA GLU A 97 -17.83 -11.81 -2.65
C GLU A 97 -17.19 -10.68 -3.46
N GLU A 98 -16.31 -9.89 -2.81
CA GLU A 98 -15.61 -8.79 -3.45
C GLU A 98 -14.67 -9.26 -4.56
N PHE A 99 -14.19 -10.52 -4.52
CA PHE A 99 -13.24 -11.07 -5.49
C PHE A 99 -13.87 -11.72 -6.72
N ALA A 100 -15.18 -11.56 -6.93
CA ALA A 100 -15.86 -12.11 -8.08
C ALA A 100 -15.25 -11.65 -9.42
N GLU A 101 -14.87 -10.37 -9.53
CA GLU A 101 -14.22 -9.84 -10.73
C GLU A 101 -12.78 -10.35 -10.87
N THR A 102 -12.00 -10.41 -9.79
CA THR A 102 -10.69 -11.04 -9.78
C THR A 102 -10.75 -12.45 -10.36
N CYS A 103 -11.70 -13.26 -9.88
CA CYS A 103 -11.83 -14.67 -10.31
C CYS A 103 -12.14 -14.84 -11.79
N ARG A 104 -12.83 -13.87 -12.42
CA ARG A 104 -13.11 -13.87 -13.87
C ARG A 104 -11.90 -13.53 -14.72
N LEU A 105 -10.91 -12.84 -14.14
CA LEU A 105 -9.71 -12.37 -14.83
C LEU A 105 -8.54 -13.35 -14.74
N LEU A 106 -8.67 -14.43 -13.98
CA LEU A 106 -7.61 -15.42 -13.78
C LEU A 106 -7.23 -16.12 -15.11
N TRP A 107 -5.95 -16.31 -15.30
CA TRP A 107 -5.39 -17.11 -16.40
C TRP A 107 -4.75 -18.38 -15.86
N ARG A 108 -4.64 -19.39 -16.68
CA ARG A 108 -4.02 -20.65 -16.29
C ARG A 108 -2.60 -20.43 -15.81
N HIS A 109 -2.26 -21.03 -14.68
CA HIS A 109 -0.99 -20.90 -13.96
C HIS A 109 -0.76 -19.56 -13.25
N ALA A 110 -1.77 -18.68 -13.17
CA ALA A 110 -1.70 -17.52 -12.29
C ALA A 110 -1.44 -17.95 -10.85
N GLN A 111 -0.53 -17.26 -10.17
CA GLN A 111 -0.22 -17.51 -8.77
C GLN A 111 -1.18 -16.72 -7.87
N LEU A 112 -1.65 -17.38 -6.83
CA LEU A 112 -2.56 -16.77 -5.86
C LEU A 112 -2.05 -16.98 -4.43
N ASN A 113 -2.13 -15.94 -3.60
CA ASN A 113 -2.16 -16.11 -2.16
C ASN A 113 -3.63 -16.19 -1.71
N LEU A 114 -3.96 -17.26 -1.02
CA LEU A 114 -5.22 -17.41 -0.30
C LEU A 114 -4.94 -17.13 1.17
N LEU A 115 -5.62 -16.12 1.77
CA LEU A 115 -5.39 -15.75 3.16
C LEU A 115 -6.64 -16.03 4.02
N ASP A 116 -6.38 -16.35 5.29
CA ASP A 116 -7.39 -16.71 6.30
C ASP A 116 -8.36 -17.78 5.77
N VAL A 117 -7.77 -18.89 5.33
CA VAL A 117 -8.47 -19.97 4.66
C VAL A 117 -9.17 -20.86 5.67
N SER A 118 -10.49 -20.99 5.57
CA SER A 118 -11.26 -22.00 6.26
C SER A 118 -11.34 -23.27 5.40
N VAL A 119 -10.98 -24.40 5.97
CA VAL A 119 -11.06 -25.72 5.32
C VAL A 119 -12.19 -26.50 5.99
N ASP A 120 -13.15 -27.01 5.23
CA ASP A 120 -14.23 -27.84 5.76
C ASP A 120 -13.83 -29.32 5.84
N GLU A 121 -14.73 -30.18 6.36
CA GLU A 121 -14.50 -31.62 6.49
C GLU A 121 -14.30 -32.32 5.14
N ALA A 122 -14.84 -31.77 4.05
CA ALA A 122 -14.70 -32.30 2.70
C ALA A 122 -13.45 -31.77 1.97
N GLY A 123 -12.62 -30.95 2.65
CA GLY A 123 -11.39 -30.39 2.11
C GLY A 123 -11.56 -29.17 1.22
N PHE A 124 -12.76 -28.56 1.15
CA PHE A 124 -12.96 -27.33 0.38
C PHE A 124 -12.38 -26.13 1.11
N LEU A 125 -11.71 -25.28 0.35
CA LEU A 125 -11.08 -24.06 0.83
C LEU A 125 -12.04 -22.88 0.69
N THR A 126 -12.14 -22.05 1.72
CA THR A 126 -12.88 -20.78 1.69
C THR A 126 -11.98 -19.69 2.24
N PRO A 127 -11.23 -18.98 1.38
CA PRO A 127 -10.36 -17.89 1.79
C PRO A 127 -11.15 -16.61 2.08
N SER A 128 -10.65 -15.77 2.99
CA SER A 128 -11.13 -14.41 3.17
C SER A 128 -10.54 -13.44 2.16
N PHE A 129 -9.33 -13.72 1.66
CA PHE A 129 -8.66 -12.94 0.63
C PHE A 129 -8.14 -13.83 -0.48
N ILE A 130 -8.23 -13.33 -1.70
CA ILE A 130 -7.63 -13.91 -2.91
C ILE A 130 -6.73 -12.84 -3.52
N VAL A 131 -5.42 -13.03 -3.46
CA VAL A 131 -4.42 -12.07 -3.96
C VAL A 131 -3.76 -12.63 -5.21
N LEU A 132 -4.00 -11.99 -6.34
CA LEU A 132 -3.47 -12.40 -7.65
C LEU A 132 -2.02 -11.93 -7.80
N GLU A 133 -1.13 -12.82 -8.24
CA GLU A 133 0.30 -12.52 -8.50
C GLU A 133 0.90 -11.69 -7.36
N PRO A 134 1.02 -12.27 -6.15
CA PRO A 134 1.36 -11.52 -4.94
C PRO A 134 2.76 -10.91 -4.99
N ASP A 135 3.67 -11.44 -5.81
CA ASP A 135 5.03 -10.92 -5.97
C ASP A 135 5.08 -9.63 -6.78
N TYR A 136 4.01 -9.32 -7.53
CA TYR A 136 3.88 -8.04 -8.21
C TYR A 136 3.36 -6.97 -7.24
N LEU A 137 4.28 -6.39 -6.45
CA LEU A 137 3.90 -5.41 -5.43
C LEU A 137 3.37 -4.11 -6.05
N LEU A 138 2.25 -3.62 -5.52
CA LEU A 138 1.76 -2.26 -5.76
C LEU A 138 2.03 -1.39 -4.54
N ASP A 139 2.30 -0.11 -4.80
CA ASP A 139 2.46 0.89 -3.76
C ASP A 139 1.10 1.26 -3.16
N ILE A 140 1.03 1.28 -1.82
CA ILE A 140 -0.20 1.57 -1.06
C ILE A 140 -0.76 2.94 -1.43
N SER A 141 0.09 3.96 -1.53
CA SER A 141 -0.35 5.32 -1.85
C SER A 141 -0.92 5.38 -3.27
N SER A 142 -0.25 4.75 -4.25
CA SER A 142 -0.72 4.69 -5.64
C SER A 142 -2.05 3.95 -5.78
N LEU A 143 -2.24 2.88 -5.02
CA LEU A 143 -3.50 2.13 -5.00
C LEU A 143 -4.62 2.93 -4.34
N ALA A 144 -4.36 3.58 -3.21
CA ALA A 144 -5.32 4.45 -2.53
C ALA A 144 -5.75 5.62 -3.42
N GLU A 145 -4.83 6.22 -4.18
CA GLU A 145 -5.11 7.30 -5.12
C GLU A 145 -6.06 6.89 -6.28
N CYS A 146 -6.29 5.59 -6.49
CA CYS A 146 -7.31 5.11 -7.43
C CYS A 146 -8.75 5.30 -6.92
N TYR A 147 -8.93 5.54 -5.62
CA TYR A 147 -10.22 5.88 -5.01
C TYR A 147 -10.53 7.37 -5.22
N ARG A 148 -11.09 7.67 -6.39
CA ARG A 148 -11.46 9.03 -6.78
C ARG A 148 -12.92 9.32 -6.40
N ASP A 149 -13.27 10.60 -6.31
CA ASP A 149 -14.65 11.03 -6.05
C ASP A 149 -15.65 10.46 -7.08
N TYR A 150 -15.20 10.23 -8.31
CA TYR A 150 -16.01 9.73 -9.43
C TYR A 150 -16.00 8.20 -9.59
N GLY A 151 -15.16 7.47 -8.88
CA GLY A 151 -15.09 6.00 -8.97
C GLY A 151 -13.72 5.46 -8.58
N HIS A 152 -13.58 4.15 -8.67
CA HIS A 152 -12.34 3.41 -8.35
C HIS A 152 -11.97 2.38 -9.43
N HIS A 153 -12.16 2.78 -10.70
CA HIS A 153 -11.82 1.96 -11.85
C HIS A 153 -10.30 1.72 -11.96
N PRO A 154 -9.80 0.52 -12.34
CA PRO A 154 -8.37 0.23 -12.51
C PRO A 154 -7.63 1.22 -13.41
N ALA A 155 -8.29 1.75 -14.44
CA ALA A 155 -7.70 2.72 -15.35
C ALA A 155 -7.28 4.05 -14.68
N ASN A 156 -7.74 4.34 -13.45
CA ASN A 156 -7.22 5.46 -12.65
C ASN A 156 -5.74 5.29 -12.30
N TYR A 157 -5.29 4.05 -12.11
CA TYR A 157 -3.88 3.75 -11.87
C TYR A 157 -3.01 4.12 -13.08
N PHE A 158 -3.44 3.74 -14.27
CA PHE A 158 -2.74 4.05 -15.51
C PHE A 158 -2.76 5.54 -15.83
N LEU A 159 -3.93 6.19 -15.65
CA LEU A 159 -4.05 7.64 -15.83
C LEU A 159 -3.08 8.40 -14.92
N SER A 160 -2.98 8.02 -13.64
CA SER A 160 -2.06 8.67 -12.69
C SER A 160 -0.59 8.56 -13.11
N ARG A 161 -0.19 7.42 -13.67
CA ARG A 161 1.19 7.19 -14.16
C ARG A 161 1.51 7.94 -15.44
N LEU A 162 0.51 8.22 -16.27
CA LEU A 162 0.67 8.91 -17.55
C LEU A 162 0.51 10.44 -17.44
N GLN A 163 0.08 10.93 -16.30
CA GLN A 163 0.03 12.37 -16.04
C GLN A 163 1.43 12.92 -15.74
N PRO A 164 1.76 14.12 -16.23
CA PRO A 164 3.02 14.76 -15.90
C PRO A 164 3.09 15.07 -14.40
N ILE A 165 4.25 14.83 -13.81
CA ILE A 165 4.53 15.26 -12.43
C ILE A 165 4.85 16.75 -12.50
N GLU A 166 3.94 17.58 -12.01
CA GLU A 166 4.15 19.02 -11.91
C GLU A 166 4.76 19.34 -10.53
N ASN A 167 5.73 20.27 -10.50
CA ASN A 167 6.19 20.88 -9.24
C ASN A 167 5.11 21.83 -8.72
N ALA A 168 4.01 21.24 -8.28
CA ALA A 168 2.85 21.96 -7.83
C ALA A 168 2.99 22.39 -6.36
N ARG A 169 2.48 23.57 -6.05
CA ARG A 169 2.43 24.12 -4.69
C ARG A 169 1.94 23.11 -3.63
N PRO A 170 0.88 22.28 -3.88
CA PRO A 170 0.44 21.31 -2.88
C PRO A 170 1.48 20.24 -2.53
N LEU A 171 2.24 19.74 -3.50
CA LEU A 171 3.30 18.76 -3.28
C LEU A 171 4.43 19.35 -2.43
N LEU A 172 4.87 20.54 -2.78
CA LEU A 172 5.91 21.24 -2.03
C LEU A 172 5.49 21.55 -0.59
N LEU A 173 4.23 21.98 -0.41
CA LEU A 173 3.66 22.22 0.92
C LEU A 173 3.61 20.91 1.76
N GLY A 174 3.27 19.79 1.11
CA GLY A 174 3.31 18.47 1.75
C GLY A 174 4.70 18.09 2.24
N ASN A 175 5.70 18.24 1.39
CA ASN A 175 7.09 17.95 1.73
C ASN A 175 7.61 18.82 2.89
N ILE A 176 7.23 20.11 2.91
CA ILE A 176 7.61 21.03 4.00
C ILE A 176 6.85 20.68 5.29
N ALA A 177 5.58 20.29 5.21
CA ALA A 177 4.82 19.84 6.37
C ALA A 177 5.41 18.56 6.99
N ASN A 178 5.88 17.60 6.17
CA ASN A 178 6.63 16.43 6.66
C ASN A 178 7.89 16.85 7.41
N LEU A 179 8.67 17.79 6.85
CA LEU A 179 9.84 18.32 7.54
C LEU A 179 9.47 18.93 8.90
N PHE A 180 8.37 19.67 9.00
CA PHE A 180 7.92 20.23 10.27
C PHE A 180 7.54 19.16 11.28
N LEU A 181 6.87 18.08 10.84
CA LEU A 181 6.54 16.96 11.71
C LEU A 181 7.82 16.32 12.27
N ASP A 182 8.81 16.05 11.41
CA ASP A 182 10.11 15.50 11.81
C ASP A 182 10.77 16.38 12.88
N GLU A 183 10.82 17.71 12.66
CA GLU A 183 11.42 18.66 13.60
C GLU A 183 10.71 18.67 14.96
N TRP A 184 9.37 18.63 14.99
CA TRP A 184 8.60 18.61 16.22
C TRP A 184 8.69 17.28 16.98
N ILE A 185 8.73 16.16 16.27
CA ILE A 185 8.89 14.85 16.88
C ILE A 185 10.25 14.75 17.58
N HIS A 186 11.29 15.27 16.96
CA HIS A 186 12.65 15.15 17.46
C HIS A 186 13.08 16.23 18.46
N ALA A 187 12.32 17.30 18.55
CA ALA A 187 12.67 18.39 19.45
C ALA A 187 12.44 18.03 20.93
N GLU A 188 13.45 18.30 21.77
CA GLU A 188 13.30 18.26 23.24
C GLU A 188 12.60 19.50 23.81
N GLY A 189 12.42 20.56 23.01
CA GLY A 189 11.83 21.82 23.41
C GLY A 189 11.13 22.55 22.26
N GLU A 190 11.04 23.87 22.34
CA GLU A 190 10.40 24.69 21.31
C GLU A 190 11.18 24.71 20.01
N VAL A 191 10.47 24.58 18.90
CA VAL A 191 11.01 24.59 17.53
C VAL A 191 10.85 25.97 16.91
N ASP A 192 11.94 26.52 16.37
CA ASP A 192 11.92 27.81 15.69
C ASP A 192 11.46 27.65 14.23
N TYR A 193 10.33 28.28 13.90
CA TYR A 193 9.77 28.27 12.55
C TYR A 193 10.75 28.73 11.46
N LEU A 194 11.48 29.83 11.72
CA LEU A 194 12.41 30.37 10.72
C LEU A 194 13.60 29.43 10.48
N LYS A 195 14.03 28.73 11.54
CA LYS A 195 15.08 27.71 11.41
C LYS A 195 14.59 26.54 10.54
N CYS A 196 13.36 26.08 10.76
CA CYS A 196 12.75 25.02 9.93
C CYS A 196 12.58 25.47 8.48
N MET A 197 12.12 26.70 8.24
CA MET A 197 12.01 27.22 6.87
C MET A 197 13.37 27.32 6.18
N ARG A 198 14.44 27.71 6.88
CA ARG A 198 15.80 27.68 6.30
C ARG A 198 16.25 26.26 5.93
N LYS A 199 15.88 25.24 6.74
CA LYS A 199 16.12 23.83 6.39
C LYS A 199 15.32 23.45 5.14
N ALA A 200 14.04 23.83 5.03
CA ALA A 200 13.21 23.59 3.86
C ALA A 200 13.81 24.19 2.58
N PHE A 201 14.30 25.44 2.64
CA PHE A 201 14.99 26.09 1.51
C PHE A 201 16.27 25.36 1.08
N ARG A 202 16.99 24.76 2.01
CA ARG A 202 18.19 23.98 1.70
C ARG A 202 17.85 22.59 1.14
N ARG A 203 16.75 22.00 1.59
CA ARG A 203 16.33 20.63 1.20
C ARG A 203 15.62 20.61 -0.16
N TYR A 204 14.86 21.67 -0.48
CA TYR A 204 14.00 21.75 -1.68
C TYR A 204 14.29 22.98 -2.57
N PRO A 205 15.57 23.32 -2.86
CA PRO A 205 15.90 24.54 -3.59
C PRO A 205 15.39 24.53 -5.04
N ILE A 206 15.44 23.38 -5.70
CA ILE A 206 15.01 23.23 -7.09
C ILE A 206 13.49 23.27 -7.18
N GLU A 207 12.80 22.57 -6.30
CA GLU A 207 11.34 22.50 -6.25
C GLU A 207 10.74 23.89 -5.96
N LEU A 208 11.34 24.63 -5.03
CA LEU A 208 10.94 26.02 -4.73
C LEU A 208 11.14 26.94 -5.94
N ALA A 209 12.30 26.85 -6.60
CA ALA A 209 12.61 27.67 -7.77
C ALA A 209 11.75 27.31 -9.00
N ALA A 210 11.43 26.03 -9.17
CA ALA A 210 10.66 25.53 -10.29
C ALA A 210 9.13 25.69 -10.12
N CYS A 211 8.64 25.92 -8.89
CA CYS A 211 7.21 26.09 -8.63
C CYS A 211 6.67 27.38 -9.27
N ALA A 212 5.85 27.22 -10.32
CA ALA A 212 5.31 28.34 -11.09
C ALA A 212 4.43 29.29 -10.24
N ASP A 213 3.69 28.76 -9.28
CA ASP A 213 2.82 29.53 -8.39
C ASP A 213 3.61 30.50 -7.50
N LEU A 214 4.85 30.17 -7.13
CA LEU A 214 5.70 31.04 -6.31
C LEU A 214 6.29 32.24 -7.06
N ARG A 215 6.07 32.33 -8.38
CA ARG A 215 6.43 33.53 -9.18
C ARG A 215 5.40 34.64 -9.05
N ASP A 216 4.21 34.35 -8.61
CA ASP A 216 3.14 35.31 -8.30
C ASP A 216 3.23 35.70 -6.83
N ARG A 217 3.40 37.01 -6.55
CA ARG A 217 3.60 37.53 -5.18
C ARG A 217 2.46 37.26 -4.22
N GLU A 218 1.22 37.18 -4.70
CA GLU A 218 0.06 36.91 -3.86
C GLU A 218 0.03 35.43 -3.48
N LYS A 219 0.27 34.56 -4.45
CA LYS A 219 0.35 33.10 -4.24
C LYS A 219 1.57 32.71 -3.41
N GLU A 220 2.70 33.39 -3.60
CA GLU A 220 3.91 33.23 -2.77
C GLU A 220 3.60 33.56 -1.31
N ARG A 221 3.00 34.71 -1.03
CA ARG A 221 2.60 35.10 0.32
C ARG A 221 1.66 34.05 0.94
N GLN A 222 0.63 33.66 0.22
CA GLN A 222 -0.32 32.63 0.65
C GLN A 222 0.36 31.29 0.93
N PHE A 223 1.40 30.93 0.17
CA PHE A 223 2.18 29.72 0.40
C PHE A 223 2.90 29.76 1.75
N PHE A 224 3.55 30.89 2.09
CA PHE A 224 4.22 31.04 3.38
C PHE A 224 3.25 31.13 4.55
N ASP A 225 2.07 31.74 4.35
CA ASP A 225 0.98 31.73 5.33
C ASP A 225 0.48 30.29 5.57
N ASP A 226 0.31 29.48 4.51
CA ASP A 226 -0.03 28.08 4.62
C ASP A 226 1.07 27.26 5.33
N CYS A 227 2.36 27.50 5.02
CA CYS A 227 3.47 26.86 5.74
C CYS A 227 3.44 27.17 7.24
N LYS A 228 3.17 28.43 7.62
CA LYS A 228 3.06 28.83 9.02
C LYS A 228 1.86 28.16 9.70
N LEU A 229 0.72 28.06 9.00
CA LEU A 229 -0.48 27.37 9.49
C LEU A 229 -0.17 25.90 9.79
N HIS A 230 0.46 25.19 8.84
CA HIS A 230 0.82 23.79 9.03
C HIS A 230 1.80 23.59 10.19
N PHE A 231 2.80 24.48 10.30
CA PHE A 231 3.74 24.45 11.42
C PHE A 231 3.04 24.57 12.78
N ASP A 232 2.13 25.53 12.92
CA ASP A 232 1.41 25.78 14.16
C ASP A 232 0.46 24.63 14.52
N HIS A 233 -0.23 24.06 13.53
CA HIS A 233 -1.13 22.91 13.76
C HIS A 233 -0.35 21.63 14.10
N ILE A 234 0.80 21.39 13.49
CA ILE A 234 1.66 20.26 13.85
C ILE A 234 2.17 20.43 15.29
N ARG A 235 2.60 21.65 15.67
CA ARG A 235 2.98 21.96 17.04
C ARG A 235 1.88 21.60 18.03
N GLU A 236 0.64 22.09 17.81
CA GLU A 236 -0.51 21.82 18.65
C GLU A 236 -0.80 20.31 18.72
N THR A 237 -0.71 19.62 17.60
CA THR A 237 -0.93 18.17 17.54
C THR A 237 0.10 17.42 18.38
N VAL A 238 1.39 17.70 18.21
CA VAL A 238 2.47 16.98 18.90
C VAL A 238 2.53 17.32 20.39
N ASN A 239 2.33 18.60 20.77
CA ASN A 239 2.47 19.03 22.14
C ASN A 239 1.20 18.77 22.98
N ASP A 240 0.01 18.88 22.38
CA ASP A 240 -1.25 18.81 23.12
C ASP A 240 -2.02 17.52 22.79
N THR A 241 -2.27 17.22 21.51
CA THR A 241 -3.12 16.09 21.11
C THR A 241 -2.48 14.75 21.42
N PHE A 242 -1.17 14.58 21.23
CA PHE A 242 -0.45 13.33 21.52
C PHE A 242 -0.62 12.89 22.97
N HIS A 243 -0.69 13.85 23.89
CA HIS A 243 -0.84 13.61 25.33
C HIS A 243 -2.30 13.57 25.80
N ALA A 244 -3.26 13.86 24.91
CA ALA A 244 -4.67 13.85 25.27
C ALA A 244 -5.18 12.42 25.51
N ALA A 245 -6.15 12.28 26.41
CA ALA A 245 -6.75 11.00 26.74
C ALA A 245 -7.27 10.25 25.50
N GLY A 246 -6.85 9.00 25.33
CA GLY A 246 -7.24 8.14 24.23
C GLY A 246 -6.26 8.09 23.05
N TYR A 247 -5.33 9.02 22.91
CA TYR A 247 -4.27 8.98 21.90
C TYR A 247 -3.04 8.26 22.44
N GLU A 248 -2.47 8.71 23.55
CA GLU A 248 -1.32 8.07 24.24
C GLU A 248 -0.13 7.82 23.29
N LEU A 249 0.26 8.86 22.55
CA LEU A 249 1.37 8.80 21.60
C LEU A 249 2.63 9.36 22.26
N ASP A 250 3.73 8.61 22.20
CA ASP A 250 5.03 9.05 22.69
C ASP A 250 5.95 9.39 21.53
N LYS A 251 6.24 10.70 21.37
CA LYS A 251 7.14 11.16 20.32
C LYS A 251 8.58 10.66 20.49
N THR A 252 9.00 10.32 21.72
CA THR A 252 10.36 9.84 21.98
C THR A 252 10.56 8.39 21.54
N ASP A 253 9.47 7.63 21.37
CA ASP A 253 9.47 6.26 20.85
C ASP A 253 9.00 6.17 19.38
N ALA A 254 9.19 7.26 18.64
CA ALA A 254 8.79 7.36 17.23
C ALA A 254 9.80 6.70 16.30
N VAL A 255 9.30 6.05 15.26
CA VAL A 255 10.03 5.65 14.05
C VAL A 255 9.47 6.45 12.90
N LEU A 256 10.31 7.19 12.19
CA LEU A 256 9.90 8.01 11.05
C LEU A 256 10.17 7.30 9.74
N GLU A 257 9.22 7.45 8.84
CA GLU A 257 9.28 6.90 7.48
C GLU A 257 9.60 5.39 7.40
N PRO A 258 9.09 4.52 8.32
CA PRO A 258 9.31 3.08 8.23
C PRO A 258 8.68 2.51 6.97
N SER A 259 9.40 1.62 6.30
CA SER A 259 8.92 0.97 5.07
C SER A 259 8.55 -0.48 5.34
N TYR A 260 7.55 -0.97 4.62
CA TYR A 260 7.04 -2.33 4.75
C TYR A 260 6.86 -2.96 3.37
N ILE A 261 7.19 -4.24 3.28
CA ILE A 261 6.94 -5.10 2.14
C ILE A 261 5.99 -6.20 2.60
N CYS A 262 4.82 -6.28 2.01
CA CYS A 262 3.77 -7.26 2.33
C CYS A 262 3.40 -8.06 1.10
N GLU A 263 4.20 -9.04 0.77
CA GLU A 263 3.95 -9.92 -0.37
C GLU A 263 2.67 -10.76 -0.15
N ALA A 264 2.29 -11.03 1.11
CA ALA A 264 1.02 -11.69 1.39
C ALA A 264 -0.18 -10.99 0.72
N LEU A 265 -0.19 -9.65 0.72
CA LEU A 265 -1.21 -8.81 0.08
C LEU A 265 -0.78 -8.24 -1.29
N GLY A 266 0.46 -8.49 -1.72
CA GLY A 266 1.02 -7.90 -2.92
C GLY A 266 1.18 -6.38 -2.84
N LEU A 267 1.56 -5.86 -1.67
CA LEU A 267 1.64 -4.44 -1.37
C LEU A 267 2.99 -4.05 -0.78
N GLN A 268 3.36 -2.80 -0.99
CA GLN A 268 4.45 -2.14 -0.28
C GLN A 268 4.07 -0.71 0.08
N GLY A 269 4.72 -0.14 1.08
CA GLY A 269 4.46 1.24 1.44
C GLY A 269 5.40 1.76 2.52
N ARG A 270 5.33 3.07 2.74
CA ARG A 270 6.09 3.79 3.76
C ARG A 270 5.12 4.66 4.55
N LEU A 271 5.10 4.49 5.86
CA LEU A 271 4.35 5.32 6.80
C LEU A 271 5.11 6.60 7.11
N ASP A 272 4.39 7.67 7.50
CA ASP A 272 5.04 8.91 7.95
C ASP A 272 5.55 8.77 9.40
N TYR A 273 4.77 8.14 10.27
CA TYR A 273 5.09 7.97 11.70
C TYR A 273 4.58 6.65 12.23
N MET A 274 5.37 5.98 13.07
CA MET A 274 5.02 4.74 13.76
C MET A 274 5.57 4.79 15.19
N GLN A 275 4.82 4.28 16.17
CA GLN A 275 5.40 3.91 17.46
C GLN A 275 6.26 2.65 17.28
N ARG A 276 7.41 2.58 17.95
CA ARG A 276 8.36 1.45 17.80
C ARG A 276 7.73 0.10 18.13
N ASP A 277 6.83 0.04 19.10
CA ASP A 277 6.08 -1.17 19.46
C ASP A 277 4.95 -1.52 18.48
N MET A 278 4.79 -0.73 17.40
CA MET A 278 3.74 -0.84 16.38
C MET A 278 2.31 -0.71 16.93
N SER A 279 2.14 -0.19 18.16
CA SER A 279 0.80 0.00 18.76
C SER A 279 -0.01 1.10 18.07
N SER A 280 0.66 2.06 17.45
CA SER A 280 0.03 3.20 16.81
C SER A 280 0.84 3.72 15.64
N PHE A 281 0.15 4.24 14.61
CA PHE A 281 0.78 4.95 13.51
C PHE A 281 -0.04 6.15 13.03
N ILE A 282 0.63 7.07 12.37
CA ILE A 282 0.03 8.27 11.77
C ILE A 282 0.42 8.35 10.30
N GLU A 283 -0.55 8.59 9.46
CA GLU A 283 -0.37 9.05 8.08
C GLU A 283 -0.72 10.52 8.01
N MET A 284 0.14 11.33 7.40
CA MET A 284 -0.03 12.78 7.35
C MET A 284 -0.51 13.25 5.97
N LYS A 285 -1.40 14.23 5.97
CA LYS A 285 -1.89 14.89 4.75
C LYS A 285 -1.92 16.41 4.93
N SER A 286 -1.28 17.13 4.01
CA SER A 286 -1.29 18.61 3.97
C SER A 286 -2.51 19.16 3.24
N GLY A 287 -3.26 18.33 2.51
CA GLY A 287 -4.45 18.72 1.77
C GLY A 287 -5.66 19.01 2.65
N LYS A 288 -6.77 19.35 1.98
CA LYS A 288 -8.08 19.50 2.64
C LYS A 288 -8.76 18.14 2.79
N ALA A 289 -9.45 17.97 3.92
CA ALA A 289 -10.44 16.92 4.11
C ALA A 289 -11.78 17.32 3.44
N ASP A 290 -12.76 16.42 3.47
CA ASP A 290 -14.11 16.72 2.99
C ASP A 290 -14.87 17.55 4.02
N GLU A 291 -15.38 18.71 3.61
CA GLU A 291 -16.14 19.62 4.46
C GLU A 291 -17.64 19.50 4.13
N TYR A 292 -18.42 19.01 5.07
CA TYR A 292 -19.87 18.90 4.90
C TYR A 292 -20.58 20.16 5.44
N ALA A 293 -21.08 21.00 4.54
CA ALA A 293 -21.73 22.27 4.87
C ALA A 293 -22.91 22.17 5.86
N ILE A 294 -23.59 21.02 5.92
CA ILE A 294 -24.79 20.82 6.75
C ILE A 294 -24.47 20.60 8.22
N ARG A 295 -23.24 20.19 8.59
CA ARG A 295 -22.86 19.85 9.96
C ARG A 295 -21.58 20.53 10.46
N GLY A 296 -20.91 21.31 9.63
CA GLY A 296 -19.58 21.85 9.95
C GLY A 296 -18.54 20.77 10.32
N LYS A 297 -18.83 19.51 9.95
CA LYS A 297 -17.99 18.37 10.27
C LYS A 297 -17.03 18.11 9.13
N VAL A 298 -15.77 18.08 9.46
CA VAL A 298 -14.69 17.70 8.53
C VAL A 298 -14.52 16.19 8.61
N GLU A 299 -14.51 15.50 7.46
CA GLU A 299 -14.28 14.05 7.40
C GLU A 299 -13.11 13.72 6.45
N PRO A 300 -12.33 12.69 6.79
CA PRO A 300 -11.27 12.22 5.91
C PRO A 300 -11.80 11.79 4.54
N LYS A 301 -11.05 12.11 3.48
CA LYS A 301 -11.33 11.64 2.13
C LYS A 301 -11.25 10.12 2.04
N GLU A 302 -12.01 9.54 1.11
CA GLU A 302 -12.11 8.09 0.95
C GLU A 302 -10.74 7.45 0.63
N ASN A 303 -9.97 8.04 -0.28
CA ASN A 303 -8.62 7.56 -0.61
C ASN A 303 -7.68 7.53 0.61
N ASN A 304 -7.74 8.55 1.48
CA ASN A 304 -6.92 8.61 2.68
C ASN A 304 -7.38 7.56 3.71
N LYS A 305 -8.70 7.31 3.85
CA LYS A 305 -9.22 6.21 4.67
C LYS A 305 -8.74 4.85 4.16
N VAL A 306 -8.77 4.65 2.84
CA VAL A 306 -8.27 3.44 2.19
C VAL A 306 -6.79 3.22 2.49
N GLN A 307 -5.97 4.25 2.37
CA GLN A 307 -4.54 4.17 2.67
C GLN A 307 -4.27 3.69 4.11
N MET A 308 -5.01 4.24 5.08
CA MET A 308 -4.93 3.83 6.49
C MET A 308 -5.29 2.35 6.68
N LEU A 309 -6.38 1.89 6.05
CA LEU A 309 -6.84 0.51 6.14
C LEU A 309 -5.83 -0.47 5.54
N LEU A 310 -5.17 -0.09 4.44
CA LEU A 310 -4.13 -0.90 3.82
C LEU A 310 -2.91 -1.03 4.74
N TYR A 311 -2.48 0.04 5.41
CA TYR A 311 -1.38 -0.06 6.38
C TYR A 311 -1.76 -0.94 7.58
N GLN A 312 -2.99 -0.87 8.11
CA GLN A 312 -3.45 -1.79 9.14
C GLN A 312 -3.39 -3.26 8.67
N ALA A 313 -3.82 -3.52 7.43
CA ALA A 313 -3.75 -4.86 6.85
C ALA A 313 -2.29 -5.33 6.65
N VAL A 314 -1.41 -4.46 6.18
CA VAL A 314 0.03 -4.76 6.04
C VAL A 314 0.65 -5.12 7.40
N LEU A 315 0.40 -4.36 8.44
CA LEU A 315 0.91 -4.67 9.78
C LEU A 315 0.39 -6.02 10.30
N GLN A 316 -0.86 -6.38 9.98
CA GLN A 316 -1.39 -7.68 10.35
C GLN A 316 -0.70 -8.83 9.60
N TYR A 317 -0.57 -8.74 8.27
CA TYR A 317 -0.10 -9.86 7.45
C TYR A 317 1.42 -9.95 7.33
N SER A 318 2.15 -8.83 7.53
CA SER A 318 3.62 -8.83 7.57
C SER A 318 4.17 -9.00 8.98
N MET A 319 3.64 -8.23 9.95
CA MET A 319 4.19 -8.16 11.30
C MET A 319 3.43 -9.00 12.32
N GLY A 320 2.34 -9.67 11.92
CA GLY A 320 1.52 -10.47 12.82
C GLY A 320 0.76 -9.65 13.86
N MET A 321 0.62 -8.34 13.67
CA MET A 321 -0.06 -7.46 14.61
C MET A 321 -1.59 -7.65 14.53
N ASP A 322 -2.25 -7.79 15.68
CA ASP A 322 -3.72 -7.79 15.70
C ASP A 322 -4.23 -6.38 15.38
N HIS A 323 -4.87 -6.24 14.22
CA HIS A 323 -5.42 -4.96 13.75
C HIS A 323 -6.36 -4.25 14.77
N ARG A 324 -6.97 -5.01 15.69
CA ARG A 324 -7.83 -4.46 16.75
C ARG A 324 -7.04 -3.75 17.85
N LYS A 325 -5.74 -4.05 17.94
CA LYS A 325 -4.82 -3.46 18.91
C LYS A 325 -4.01 -2.30 18.34
N VAL A 326 -3.92 -2.21 17.01
CA VAL A 326 -3.17 -1.15 16.32
C VAL A 326 -4.07 0.07 16.14
N LYS A 327 -3.70 1.18 16.77
CA LYS A 327 -4.38 2.47 16.60
C LYS A 327 -3.83 3.17 15.36
N ALA A 328 -4.68 3.50 14.42
CA ALA A 328 -4.32 4.18 13.19
C ALA A 328 -4.93 5.57 13.13
N TYR A 329 -4.12 6.57 12.86
CA TYR A 329 -4.52 7.96 12.84
C TYR A 329 -4.19 8.64 11.53
N LEU A 330 -5.06 9.52 11.07
CA LEU A 330 -4.86 10.40 9.94
C LEU A 330 -4.73 11.84 10.43
N LEU A 331 -3.58 12.44 10.20
CA LEU A 331 -3.29 13.83 10.54
C LEU A 331 -3.49 14.71 9.31
N TYR A 332 -4.51 15.57 9.33
CA TYR A 332 -4.59 16.67 8.38
C TYR A 332 -3.92 17.90 8.98
N THR A 333 -2.75 18.26 8.49
CA THR A 333 -1.99 19.39 9.04
C THR A 333 -2.62 20.75 8.75
N ARG A 334 -3.62 20.80 7.86
CA ARG A 334 -4.45 21.98 7.66
C ARG A 334 -5.41 22.23 8.83
N TYR A 335 -5.65 21.24 9.68
CA TYR A 335 -6.48 21.27 10.89
C TYR A 335 -5.69 20.61 12.03
N PRO A 336 -5.76 21.09 13.29
CA PRO A 336 -5.04 20.44 14.39
C PRO A 336 -5.81 19.19 14.87
N LEU A 337 -6.10 18.24 13.97
CA LEU A 337 -6.99 17.11 14.22
C LEU A 337 -6.36 15.79 13.79
N LEU A 338 -6.34 14.84 14.72
CA LEU A 338 -6.05 13.43 14.47
C LEU A 338 -7.36 12.65 14.33
N TYR A 339 -7.56 12.04 13.17
CA TYR A 339 -8.75 11.23 12.89
C TYR A 339 -8.42 9.75 13.12
N PRO A 340 -9.08 9.07 14.05
CA PRO A 340 -8.90 7.64 14.23
C PRO A 340 -9.53 6.87 13.06
N SER A 341 -8.79 5.93 12.51
CA SER A 341 -9.29 4.99 11.52
C SER A 341 -10.01 3.84 12.21
N ARG A 342 -11.13 3.40 11.63
CA ARG A 342 -11.85 2.20 12.06
C ARG A 342 -11.61 1.07 11.08
N PRO A 343 -11.15 -0.10 11.53
CA PRO A 343 -10.94 -1.25 10.65
C PRO A 343 -12.21 -1.62 9.88
N SER A 344 -12.05 -1.88 8.58
CA SER A 344 -13.13 -2.34 7.70
C SER A 344 -12.60 -3.37 6.71
N TRP A 345 -12.71 -4.64 7.06
CA TRP A 345 -12.19 -5.72 6.21
C TRP A 345 -12.92 -5.84 4.87
N ALA A 346 -14.20 -5.55 4.81
CA ALA A 346 -14.93 -5.50 3.55
C ALA A 346 -14.34 -4.44 2.60
N MET A 347 -13.93 -3.27 3.14
CA MET A 347 -13.26 -2.25 2.33
C MET A 347 -11.86 -2.73 1.91
N VAL A 348 -11.09 -3.34 2.81
CA VAL A 348 -9.77 -3.89 2.46
C VAL A 348 -9.91 -4.92 1.33
N ARG A 349 -10.87 -5.85 1.40
CA ARG A 349 -11.12 -6.82 0.31
C ARG A 349 -11.44 -6.14 -1.02
N ARG A 350 -12.28 -5.10 -1.03
CA ARG A 350 -12.56 -4.32 -2.26
C ARG A 350 -11.30 -3.67 -2.83
N VAL A 351 -10.42 -3.15 -1.97
CA VAL A 351 -9.16 -2.55 -2.42
C VAL A 351 -8.21 -3.60 -2.97
N ILE A 352 -8.16 -4.79 -2.37
CA ILE A 352 -7.35 -5.90 -2.89
C ILE A 352 -7.93 -6.43 -4.20
N ASP A 353 -9.26 -6.48 -4.37
CA ASP A 353 -9.86 -6.76 -5.68
C ASP A 353 -9.43 -5.74 -6.74
N LEU A 354 -9.48 -4.44 -6.41
CA LEU A 354 -8.99 -3.39 -7.31
C LEU A 354 -7.49 -3.59 -7.63
N ARG A 355 -6.66 -3.91 -6.63
CA ARG A 355 -5.25 -4.25 -6.82
C ARG A 355 -5.08 -5.42 -7.80
N ASN A 356 -5.86 -6.47 -7.64
CA ASN A 356 -5.81 -7.64 -8.50
C ASN A 356 -6.20 -7.32 -9.95
N ARG A 357 -7.22 -6.49 -10.15
CA ARG A 357 -7.65 -6.01 -11.47
C ARG A 357 -6.55 -5.18 -12.16
N ILE A 358 -5.88 -4.28 -11.43
CA ILE A 358 -4.73 -3.53 -11.94
C ILE A 358 -3.61 -4.48 -12.36
N VAL A 359 -3.28 -5.46 -11.52
CA VAL A 359 -2.26 -6.46 -11.82
C VAL A 359 -2.64 -7.31 -13.02
N ALA A 360 -3.90 -7.72 -13.14
CA ALA A 360 -4.38 -8.46 -14.32
C ALA A 360 -4.21 -7.66 -15.61
N ASP A 361 -4.43 -6.35 -15.57
CA ASP A 361 -4.22 -5.47 -16.72
C ASP A 361 -2.72 -5.32 -17.07
N GLU A 362 -1.84 -5.17 -16.08
CA GLU A 362 -0.38 -5.11 -16.27
C GLU A 362 0.16 -6.44 -16.84
N TYR A 363 -0.26 -7.58 -16.25
CA TYR A 363 0.09 -8.91 -16.77
C TYR A 363 -0.50 -9.17 -18.16
N GLY A 364 -1.67 -8.62 -18.45
CA GLY A 364 -2.29 -8.73 -19.77
C GLY A 364 -1.42 -8.16 -20.88
N VAL A 365 -0.67 -7.07 -20.62
CA VAL A 365 0.31 -6.51 -21.55
C VAL A 365 1.46 -7.49 -21.78
N GLN A 366 1.98 -8.10 -20.72
CA GLN A 366 3.06 -9.09 -20.78
C GLN A 366 2.62 -10.37 -21.52
N LEU A 367 1.48 -10.96 -21.09
CA LEU A 367 1.00 -12.25 -21.58
C LEU A 367 0.53 -12.20 -23.04
N ARG A 368 -0.17 -11.13 -23.42
CA ARG A 368 -0.74 -10.99 -24.77
C ARG A 368 0.25 -10.43 -25.76
N ASN A 369 1.23 -9.66 -25.32
CA ASN A 369 2.26 -9.04 -26.16
C ASN A 369 1.68 -8.35 -27.41
N SER A 370 0.56 -7.65 -27.26
CA SER A 370 -0.23 -7.10 -28.36
C SER A 370 -0.41 -5.60 -28.21
N LEU A 371 -0.12 -4.87 -29.29
CA LEU A 371 -0.37 -3.42 -29.34
C LEU A 371 -1.87 -3.10 -29.30
N GLU A 372 -2.71 -3.97 -29.85
CA GLU A 372 -4.16 -3.84 -29.83
C GLU A 372 -4.69 -3.91 -28.41
N TYR A 373 -4.18 -4.83 -27.59
CA TYR A 373 -4.57 -4.91 -26.19
C TYR A 373 -4.18 -3.65 -25.42
N THR A 374 -2.97 -3.17 -25.62
CA THR A 374 -2.49 -1.92 -25.00
C THR A 374 -3.32 -0.72 -25.45
N ALA A 375 -3.62 -0.62 -26.75
CA ALA A 375 -4.48 0.43 -27.27
C ALA A 375 -5.87 0.40 -26.60
N GLN A 376 -6.49 -0.77 -26.52
CA GLN A 376 -7.78 -0.96 -25.84
C GLN A 376 -7.73 -0.46 -24.40
N LYS A 377 -6.71 -0.85 -23.62
CA LYS A 377 -6.56 -0.47 -22.22
C LYS A 377 -6.38 1.04 -22.04
N LEU A 378 -5.59 1.68 -22.89
CA LEU A 378 -5.39 3.12 -22.84
C LEU A 378 -6.63 3.90 -23.33
N GLU A 379 -7.42 3.34 -24.24
CA GLU A 379 -8.69 3.91 -24.68
C GLU A 379 -9.82 3.77 -23.63
N GLU A 380 -9.69 2.89 -22.65
CA GLU A 380 -10.59 2.81 -21.49
C GLU A 380 -10.43 4.02 -20.54
N ILE A 381 -9.33 4.77 -20.62
CA ILE A 381 -9.09 5.99 -19.83
C ILE A 381 -9.93 7.14 -20.40
N LYS A 382 -11.23 7.12 -20.16
CA LYS A 382 -12.17 8.16 -20.61
C LYS A 382 -13.25 8.43 -19.57
N ALA A 383 -13.74 9.65 -19.54
CA ALA A 383 -14.70 10.12 -18.54
C ALA A 383 -15.95 9.26 -18.44
N SER A 384 -16.45 8.70 -19.58
CA SER A 384 -17.61 7.80 -19.59
C SER A 384 -17.40 6.46 -18.92
N VAL A 385 -16.15 5.98 -18.83
CA VAL A 385 -15.77 4.72 -18.16
C VAL A 385 -15.41 4.99 -16.70
N LEU A 386 -14.59 6.02 -16.45
CA LEU A 386 -14.06 6.29 -15.10
C LEU A 386 -15.12 6.86 -14.15
N ASN A 387 -16.14 7.54 -14.65
CA ASN A 387 -17.21 8.12 -13.83
C ASN A 387 -18.25 7.07 -13.43
N GLU A 388 -17.83 6.07 -12.67
CA GLU A 388 -18.69 4.96 -12.20
C GLU A 388 -19.82 5.45 -11.29
N ARG A 389 -19.64 6.58 -10.60
CA ARG A 389 -20.64 7.17 -9.69
C ARG A 389 -21.63 8.11 -10.38
N GLY A 390 -21.46 8.34 -11.68
CA GLY A 390 -22.35 9.22 -12.45
C GLY A 390 -22.34 10.66 -11.97
N LEU A 391 -21.17 11.17 -11.54
CA LEU A 391 -21.04 12.55 -11.11
C LEU A 391 -21.41 13.50 -12.25
N SER A 392 -22.06 14.61 -11.90
CA SER A 392 -22.48 15.66 -12.80
C SER A 392 -22.41 17.02 -12.11
N GLY A 393 -22.56 18.08 -12.89
CA GLY A 393 -22.55 19.44 -12.37
C GLY A 393 -21.17 20.09 -12.37
N ARG A 394 -21.11 21.33 -11.84
CA ARG A 394 -19.97 22.23 -12.00
C ARG A 394 -18.64 21.62 -11.51
N PHE A 395 -18.64 20.91 -10.38
CA PHE A 395 -17.42 20.33 -9.83
C PHE A 395 -16.83 19.28 -10.76
N TRP A 396 -17.67 18.38 -11.28
CA TRP A 396 -17.27 17.38 -12.26
C TRP A 396 -16.74 18.01 -13.54
N GLU A 397 -17.53 18.89 -14.15
CA GLU A 397 -17.21 19.50 -15.45
C GLU A 397 -16.00 20.44 -15.40
N THR A 398 -15.74 21.10 -14.25
CA THR A 398 -14.67 22.11 -14.16
C THR A 398 -13.35 21.55 -13.63
N TYR A 399 -13.39 20.54 -12.74
CA TYR A 399 -12.18 20.13 -12.02
C TYR A 399 -11.77 18.67 -12.26
N LEU A 400 -12.72 17.74 -12.35
CA LEU A 400 -12.39 16.32 -12.43
C LEU A 400 -12.30 15.81 -13.87
N ARG A 401 -13.33 16.04 -14.66
CA ARG A 401 -13.41 15.59 -16.04
C ARG A 401 -12.28 16.13 -16.95
N PRO A 402 -11.87 17.40 -16.89
CA PRO A 402 -10.84 17.93 -17.79
C PRO A 402 -9.51 17.21 -17.72
N SER A 403 -9.13 16.69 -16.55
CA SER A 403 -7.89 15.91 -16.41
C SER A 403 -7.92 14.58 -17.18
N ILE A 404 -9.09 13.97 -17.28
CA ILE A 404 -9.32 12.72 -18.03
C ILE A 404 -9.38 13.04 -19.52
N ASP A 405 -10.19 14.02 -19.89
CA ASP A 405 -10.41 14.41 -21.29
C ASP A 405 -9.11 14.90 -21.95
N ASN A 406 -8.25 15.64 -21.23
CA ASN A 406 -6.94 16.08 -21.71
C ASN A 406 -6.03 14.91 -22.15
N PHE A 407 -6.04 13.80 -21.42
CA PHE A 407 -5.31 12.61 -21.82
C PHE A 407 -5.86 12.06 -23.15
N GLN A 408 -7.18 11.89 -23.26
CA GLN A 408 -7.82 11.36 -24.46
C GLN A 408 -7.69 12.28 -25.67
N GLU A 409 -7.78 13.59 -25.48
CA GLU A 409 -7.56 14.57 -26.55
C GLU A 409 -6.14 14.46 -27.11
N LYS A 410 -5.13 14.40 -26.25
CA LYS A 410 -3.74 14.22 -26.65
C LYS A 410 -3.55 12.90 -27.37
N LEU A 411 -4.03 11.78 -26.80
CA LEU A 411 -3.91 10.46 -27.43
C LEU A 411 -4.60 10.44 -28.80
N SER A 412 -5.78 11.05 -28.91
CA SER A 412 -6.55 11.09 -30.14
C SER A 412 -5.90 11.96 -31.24
N SER A 413 -5.17 13.01 -30.84
CA SER A 413 -4.49 13.92 -31.76
C SER A 413 -3.23 13.31 -32.42
N LEU A 414 -2.72 12.21 -31.89
CA LEU A 414 -1.56 11.52 -32.45
C LEU A 414 -1.88 10.86 -33.79
N SER A 415 -0.95 10.92 -34.74
CA SER A 415 -0.97 10.13 -35.97
C SER A 415 -0.91 8.62 -35.68
N SER A 416 -1.26 7.79 -36.64
CA SER A 416 -1.18 6.33 -36.50
C SER A 416 0.23 5.84 -36.16
N LEU A 417 1.26 6.47 -36.71
CA LEU A 417 2.66 6.12 -36.43
C LEU A 417 3.03 6.49 -34.99
N GLU A 418 2.67 7.68 -34.53
CA GLU A 418 2.93 8.13 -33.15
C GLU A 418 2.21 7.26 -32.13
N LYS A 419 0.95 6.87 -32.41
CA LYS A 419 0.21 5.93 -31.55
C LYS A 419 0.89 4.57 -31.49
N SER A 420 1.30 4.01 -32.62
CA SER A 420 2.00 2.72 -32.65
C SER A 420 3.32 2.78 -31.89
N TYR A 421 4.07 3.86 -32.03
CA TYR A 421 5.30 4.09 -31.28
C TYR A 421 5.03 4.22 -29.76
N PHE A 422 4.04 4.99 -29.38
CA PHE A 422 3.66 5.17 -27.98
C PHE A 422 3.22 3.84 -27.33
N TYR A 423 2.39 3.05 -28.01
CA TYR A 423 1.96 1.74 -27.51
C TYR A 423 3.12 0.74 -27.42
N ALA A 424 4.02 0.74 -28.37
CA ALA A 424 5.21 -0.12 -28.34
C ALA A 424 6.13 0.25 -27.15
N LEU A 425 6.34 1.55 -26.92
CA LEU A 425 7.14 2.02 -25.80
C LEU A 425 6.47 1.72 -24.45
N TYR A 426 5.15 1.90 -24.37
CA TYR A 426 4.36 1.55 -23.18
C TYR A 426 4.47 0.04 -22.87
N ASN A 427 4.33 -0.82 -23.89
CA ASN A 427 4.53 -2.26 -23.74
C ASN A 427 5.93 -2.60 -23.24
N PHE A 428 6.96 -1.99 -23.84
CA PHE A 428 8.34 -2.19 -23.41
C PHE A 428 8.52 -1.83 -21.93
N ILE A 429 8.09 -0.63 -21.53
CA ILE A 429 8.21 -0.18 -20.14
C ILE A 429 7.44 -1.10 -19.17
N THR A 430 6.23 -1.52 -19.54
CA THR A 430 5.42 -2.41 -18.70
C THR A 430 6.08 -3.79 -18.53
N LYS A 431 6.72 -4.31 -19.57
CA LYS A 431 7.47 -5.57 -19.49
C LYS A 431 8.71 -5.43 -18.63
N GLU A 432 9.48 -4.35 -18.78
CA GLU A 432 10.63 -4.07 -17.93
C GLU A 432 10.23 -3.94 -16.46
N LEU A 433 9.12 -3.26 -16.18
CA LEU A 433 8.55 -3.18 -14.84
C LEU A 433 8.12 -4.56 -14.31
N TYR A 434 7.53 -5.39 -15.15
CA TYR A 434 7.17 -6.76 -14.79
C TYR A 434 8.43 -7.55 -14.40
N THR A 435 9.43 -7.59 -15.27
CA THR A 435 10.68 -8.32 -15.03
C THR A 435 11.41 -7.80 -13.80
N SER A 436 11.43 -6.49 -13.59
CA SER A 436 12.10 -5.91 -12.42
C SER A 436 11.38 -6.19 -11.10
N LYS A 437 10.08 -6.46 -11.12
CA LYS A 437 9.29 -6.80 -9.92
C LYS A 437 9.26 -8.31 -9.67
N SER A 438 8.75 -9.06 -10.63
CA SER A 438 8.43 -10.49 -10.48
C SER A 438 9.54 -11.42 -10.98
N GLY A 439 10.54 -10.86 -11.65
CA GLY A 439 11.64 -11.64 -12.24
C GLY A 439 11.39 -12.04 -13.70
N ASP A 440 12.42 -12.62 -14.30
CA ASP A 440 12.37 -13.14 -15.66
C ASP A 440 11.84 -14.58 -15.63
N VAL A 441 10.77 -14.83 -16.40
CA VAL A 441 10.14 -16.16 -16.49
C VAL A 441 11.03 -17.19 -17.16
N ASP A 442 11.94 -16.74 -18.04
CA ASP A 442 12.82 -17.61 -18.83
C ASP A 442 14.14 -17.92 -18.12
N TYR A 443 14.35 -17.37 -16.91
CA TYR A 443 15.58 -17.55 -16.15
C TYR A 443 15.40 -18.58 -15.02
N GLU A 444 16.28 -19.59 -14.96
CA GLU A 444 16.33 -20.53 -13.84
C GLU A 444 16.83 -19.81 -12.59
N GLY A 445 15.94 -19.41 -11.72
CA GLY A 445 16.23 -18.71 -10.46
C GLY A 445 15.29 -17.54 -10.20
N CYS A 446 15.27 -17.06 -8.97
CA CYS A 446 14.50 -15.88 -8.60
C CYS A 446 15.27 -14.63 -9.00
N THR A 447 14.68 -13.82 -9.87
CA THR A 447 15.21 -12.53 -10.29
C THR A 447 14.24 -11.39 -9.94
N GLY A 448 14.65 -10.14 -10.15
CA GLY A 448 13.82 -8.99 -9.81
C GLY A 448 13.66 -8.75 -8.30
N ALA A 449 12.78 -7.84 -7.93
CA ALA A 449 12.54 -7.51 -6.53
C ALA A 449 11.98 -8.69 -5.70
N ALA A 450 11.30 -9.63 -6.37
CA ALA A 450 10.74 -10.82 -5.73
C ALA A 450 11.81 -11.74 -5.13
N SER A 451 13.04 -11.72 -5.64
CA SER A 451 14.18 -12.47 -5.04
C SER A 451 14.43 -12.10 -3.58
N LEU A 452 14.05 -10.88 -3.17
CA LEU A 452 14.20 -10.42 -1.79
C LEU A 452 13.46 -11.31 -0.77
N TRP A 453 12.39 -11.97 -1.15
CA TRP A 453 11.61 -12.85 -0.25
C TRP A 453 11.41 -14.26 -0.78
N LEU A 454 11.58 -14.52 -2.07
CA LEU A 454 11.46 -15.86 -2.65
C LEU A 454 12.75 -16.67 -2.52
N SER A 455 13.92 -16.01 -2.65
CA SER A 455 15.20 -16.67 -2.49
C SER A 455 15.50 -16.99 -1.03
N THR A 456 15.97 -18.18 -0.76
CA THR A 456 16.46 -18.60 0.55
C THR A 456 17.73 -17.83 0.94
N LEU A 457 18.09 -17.86 2.22
CA LEU A 457 19.35 -17.27 2.67
C LEU A 457 20.57 -17.87 1.94
N ALA A 458 20.58 -19.20 1.76
CA ALA A 458 21.66 -19.89 1.07
C ALA A 458 21.81 -19.44 -0.39
N GLU A 459 20.71 -19.35 -1.13
CA GLU A 459 20.70 -18.87 -2.52
C GLU A 459 21.20 -17.43 -2.63
N LYS A 460 20.78 -16.54 -1.70
CA LYS A 460 21.24 -15.14 -1.67
C LYS A 460 22.75 -15.04 -1.34
N CYS A 461 23.23 -15.91 -0.48
CA CYS A 461 24.67 -15.99 -0.16
C CYS A 461 25.45 -16.46 -1.39
N GLU A 462 24.98 -17.51 -2.06
CA GLU A 462 25.62 -18.05 -3.26
C GLU A 462 25.65 -17.05 -4.40
N SER A 463 24.56 -16.27 -4.58
CA SER A 463 24.50 -15.20 -5.60
C SER A 463 25.22 -13.91 -5.18
N GLY A 464 25.64 -13.78 -3.92
CA GLY A 464 26.27 -12.57 -3.37
C GLY A 464 25.29 -11.39 -3.21
N GLU A 465 23.98 -11.64 -3.17
CA GLU A 465 22.94 -10.61 -3.08
C GLU A 465 22.58 -10.20 -1.65
N ILE A 466 23.22 -10.78 -0.65
CA ILE A 466 23.03 -10.44 0.76
C ILE A 466 24.37 -10.34 1.49
N ILE A 467 24.48 -9.38 2.39
CA ILE A 467 25.49 -9.38 3.45
C ILE A 467 24.73 -9.46 4.78
N TYR A 468 25.03 -10.47 5.55
CA TYR A 468 24.33 -10.79 6.80
C TYR A 468 25.31 -10.91 7.96
N ASP A 469 24.78 -11.09 9.18
CA ASP A 469 25.56 -11.14 10.42
C ASP A 469 26.45 -9.91 10.62
N LEU A 470 25.88 -8.76 10.32
CA LEU A 470 26.48 -7.46 10.59
C LEU A 470 25.98 -6.92 11.93
N ARG A 471 26.80 -6.10 12.57
CA ARG A 471 26.38 -5.28 13.72
C ARG A 471 26.68 -3.81 13.46
N ILE A 472 25.86 -2.96 14.07
CA ILE A 472 26.06 -1.51 14.00
C ILE A 472 27.20 -1.13 14.96
N LYS A 473 28.35 -0.72 14.40
CA LYS A 473 29.50 -0.22 15.16
C LYS A 473 29.30 1.22 15.59
N GLU A 474 28.83 2.06 14.67
CA GLU A 474 28.54 3.47 14.91
C GLU A 474 27.20 3.83 14.31
N ASN A 475 26.38 4.51 15.09
CA ASN A 475 25.07 4.97 14.67
C ASN A 475 25.05 6.49 14.53
N HIS A 476 25.08 6.97 13.30
CA HIS A 476 24.92 8.37 12.92
C HIS A 476 23.61 8.60 12.17
N ALA A 477 22.60 7.77 12.41
CA ALA A 477 21.29 7.87 11.77
C ALA A 477 20.55 9.18 12.08
N ALA A 478 20.92 9.84 13.18
CA ALA A 478 20.37 11.13 13.59
C ALA A 478 21.05 12.35 12.91
N ASP A 479 22.12 12.16 12.14
CA ASP A 479 22.80 13.26 11.46
C ASP A 479 21.90 13.87 10.37
N GLU A 480 21.51 15.11 10.55
CA GLU A 480 20.63 15.85 9.63
C GLU A 480 21.22 16.03 8.22
N HIS A 481 22.54 16.04 8.09
CA HIS A 481 23.23 16.26 6.82
C HIS A 481 23.57 14.96 6.12
N LYS A 482 23.92 13.94 6.89
CA LYS A 482 24.38 12.67 6.37
C LYS A 482 24.02 11.54 7.34
N ALA A 483 22.72 11.17 7.38
CA ALA A 483 22.28 10.01 8.15
C ALA A 483 22.98 8.74 7.65
N HIS A 484 23.82 8.12 8.48
CA HIS A 484 24.55 6.92 8.09
C HIS A 484 24.79 5.97 9.26
N LEU A 485 25.05 4.72 8.91
CA LEU A 485 25.43 3.67 9.83
C LEU A 485 26.77 3.10 9.41
N LEU A 486 27.67 2.89 10.37
CA LEU A 486 28.89 2.12 10.17
C LEU A 486 28.65 0.70 10.70
N LEU A 487 28.74 -0.29 9.82
CA LEU A 487 28.52 -1.68 10.09
C LEU A 487 29.84 -2.45 10.05
N VAL A 488 29.95 -3.47 10.88
CA VAL A 488 31.08 -4.42 10.87
C VAL A 488 30.54 -5.84 10.88
N PRO A 489 31.25 -6.81 10.28
CA PRO A 489 30.89 -8.21 10.38
C PRO A 489 30.85 -8.66 11.85
N SER A 490 29.81 -9.40 12.23
CA SER A 490 29.75 -10.09 13.51
C SER A 490 30.56 -11.39 13.39
N ALA A 491 31.63 -11.54 14.14
CA ALA A 491 32.29 -12.84 14.23
C ALA A 491 31.29 -13.84 14.82
N PRO A 492 31.01 -14.99 14.18
CA PRO A 492 30.19 -16.05 14.78
C PRO A 492 30.80 -16.47 16.12
N PRO A 493 30.00 -16.71 17.17
CA PRO A 493 30.53 -17.18 18.43
C PRO A 493 31.29 -18.51 18.22
N GLY A 494 32.64 -18.46 18.27
CA GLY A 494 33.49 -19.63 18.22
C GLY A 494 34.10 -20.02 16.87
N MET A 495 33.89 -19.22 15.79
CA MET A 495 34.64 -19.36 14.54
C MET A 495 35.75 -18.30 14.44
N PRO A 496 36.98 -18.69 13.98
CA PRO A 496 37.98 -17.71 13.60
C PRO A 496 37.44 -16.87 12.42
N ALA A 497 37.77 -15.60 12.40
CA ALA A 497 37.34 -14.64 11.34
C ALA A 497 37.85 -15.02 9.92
N GLU A 498 38.63 -16.04 9.78
CA GLU A 498 39.24 -16.53 8.54
C GLU A 498 38.32 -17.46 7.71
N ASP A 499 37.21 -17.97 8.28
CA ASP A 499 36.27 -18.87 7.59
C ASP A 499 34.96 -18.19 7.15
N ALA A 500 34.87 -16.88 7.22
CA ALA A 500 33.71 -16.13 6.75
C ALA A 500 33.72 -16.05 5.23
N SER A 501 32.96 -16.96 4.61
CA SER A 501 32.53 -17.08 3.21
C SER A 501 33.53 -16.63 2.13
N ASP A 502 34.03 -17.56 1.32
CA ASP A 502 34.76 -17.35 0.07
C ASP A 502 33.95 -16.64 -1.04
N VAL A 503 32.68 -16.29 -0.77
CA VAL A 503 31.83 -15.62 -1.76
C VAL A 503 31.94 -14.11 -1.57
N LEU A 504 32.61 -13.47 -2.50
CA LEU A 504 32.65 -12.01 -2.55
C LEU A 504 31.24 -11.45 -2.81
N PRO A 505 30.74 -10.56 -1.92
CA PRO A 505 29.44 -9.97 -2.12
C PRO A 505 29.39 -9.12 -3.39
N ASN A 506 28.31 -9.22 -4.14
CA ASN A 506 28.13 -8.52 -5.42
C ASN A 506 27.63 -7.08 -5.24
N PHE A 507 28.16 -6.37 -4.23
CA PHE A 507 27.77 -5.00 -3.90
C PHE A 507 28.85 -4.01 -4.27
N ARG A 508 28.41 -2.80 -4.67
CA ARG A 508 29.28 -1.68 -5.04
C ARG A 508 28.86 -0.40 -4.31
N GLN A 509 29.80 0.52 -4.20
CA GLN A 509 29.50 1.87 -3.75
C GLN A 509 28.43 2.50 -4.65
N GLY A 510 27.39 3.08 -4.03
CA GLY A 510 26.25 3.69 -4.70
C GLY A 510 25.03 2.78 -4.81
N ASP A 511 25.19 1.46 -4.63
CA ASP A 511 24.06 0.53 -4.73
C ASP A 511 22.96 0.86 -3.72
N ALA A 512 21.72 0.77 -4.19
CA ALA A 512 20.55 0.88 -3.35
C ALA A 512 20.30 -0.44 -2.61
N ILE A 513 20.05 -0.35 -1.31
CA ILE A 513 19.86 -1.50 -0.46
C ILE A 513 18.66 -1.33 0.47
N VAL A 514 18.14 -2.45 0.97
CA VAL A 514 17.25 -2.51 2.13
C VAL A 514 17.97 -3.14 3.31
N LEU A 515 17.93 -2.45 4.44
CA LEU A 515 18.47 -2.89 5.71
C LEU A 515 17.33 -3.33 6.61
N TYR A 516 17.49 -4.44 7.31
CA TYR A 516 16.51 -4.95 8.28
C TYR A 516 17.22 -5.67 9.42
N GLU A 517 16.54 -5.72 10.57
CA GLU A 517 16.99 -6.47 11.73
C GLU A 517 16.80 -7.97 11.48
N ARG A 518 17.83 -8.77 11.79
CA ARG A 518 17.79 -10.21 11.62
C ARG A 518 18.23 -10.91 12.91
N ASN A 519 17.30 -11.60 13.55
CA ASN A 519 17.51 -12.37 14.77
C ASN A 519 17.42 -13.88 14.54
N SER A 520 16.90 -14.31 13.37
CA SER A 520 16.72 -15.71 12.99
C SER A 520 16.82 -15.89 11.49
N ASP A 521 16.97 -17.13 11.02
CA ASP A 521 17.00 -17.47 9.59
C ASP A 521 15.65 -17.27 8.89
N ALA A 522 14.55 -17.22 9.65
CA ALA A 522 13.23 -16.92 9.14
C ALA A 522 12.99 -15.43 8.89
N ASP A 523 13.85 -14.54 9.38
CA ASP A 523 13.70 -13.11 9.25
C ASP A 523 14.11 -12.65 7.85
N ASN A 524 13.23 -11.90 7.21
CA ASN A 524 13.45 -11.33 5.89
C ASN A 524 12.71 -9.99 5.73
N VAL A 525 12.76 -9.41 4.54
CA VAL A 525 12.17 -8.10 4.26
C VAL A 525 10.64 -8.04 4.37
N THR A 526 9.93 -9.18 4.38
CA THR A 526 8.46 -9.22 4.44
C THR A 526 7.90 -9.33 5.85
N ASN A 527 8.74 -9.68 6.83
CA ASN A 527 8.34 -9.81 8.23
C ASN A 527 9.11 -8.90 9.19
N LYS A 528 9.86 -7.96 8.63
CA LYS A 528 10.59 -6.92 9.37
C LYS A 528 10.32 -5.53 8.82
N MET A 529 10.47 -4.53 9.66
CA MET A 529 10.58 -3.16 9.23
C MET A 529 11.86 -2.98 8.42
N VAL A 530 11.78 -2.34 7.26
CA VAL A 530 12.94 -2.15 6.39
C VAL A 530 13.33 -0.69 6.30
N PHE A 531 14.64 -0.44 6.29
CA PHE A 531 15.23 0.87 6.09
C PHE A 531 15.91 0.92 4.72
N LYS A 532 15.58 1.92 3.92
CA LYS A 532 16.18 2.11 2.60
C LYS A 532 17.44 2.95 2.71
N GLY A 533 18.49 2.53 2.03
CA GLY A 533 19.77 3.23 2.03
C GLY A 533 20.56 3.01 0.75
N ASN A 534 21.72 3.63 0.69
CA ASN A 534 22.72 3.41 -0.35
C ASN A 534 24.08 3.13 0.31
N ILE A 535 24.87 2.26 -0.31
CA ILE A 535 26.22 1.99 0.14
C ILE A 535 27.09 3.20 -0.14
N ASP A 536 27.63 3.79 0.91
CA ASP A 536 28.54 4.95 0.80
C ASP A 536 29.98 4.50 0.59
N PHE A 537 30.42 3.49 1.33
CA PHE A 537 31.63 2.72 1.04
C PHE A 537 31.52 1.28 1.57
N LEU A 538 32.30 0.41 1.01
CA LEU A 538 32.40 -1.01 1.35
C LEU A 538 33.85 -1.46 1.29
N ASN A 539 34.34 -2.12 2.33
CA ASN A 539 35.61 -2.82 2.35
C ASN A 539 35.49 -4.11 3.21
N GLU A 540 36.55 -4.87 3.33
CA GLU A 540 36.57 -6.16 4.04
C GLU A 540 36.19 -6.06 5.53
N ASN A 541 36.41 -4.91 6.15
CA ASN A 541 36.26 -4.73 7.60
C ASN A 541 35.05 -3.89 7.99
N GLU A 542 34.62 -2.97 7.12
CA GLU A 542 33.61 -1.96 7.46
C GLU A 542 32.75 -1.63 6.25
N ILE A 543 31.48 -1.37 6.53
CA ILE A 543 30.48 -1.00 5.54
C ILE A 543 29.75 0.25 6.03
N CYS A 544 29.73 1.30 5.23
CA CYS A 544 28.97 2.50 5.54
C CYS A 544 27.71 2.58 4.66
N ILE A 545 26.57 2.63 5.32
CA ILE A 545 25.26 2.77 4.66
C ILE A 545 24.70 4.14 4.97
N ARG A 546 24.42 4.92 3.92
CA ARG A 546 23.71 6.19 4.02
C ARG A 546 22.22 5.93 3.97
N LEU A 547 21.50 6.27 5.04
CA LEU A 547 20.06 6.14 5.12
C LEU A 547 19.34 7.21 4.29
N ARG A 548 18.18 6.89 3.73
CA ARG A 548 17.33 7.84 3.01
C ARG A 548 16.53 8.75 3.94
N ALA A 549 16.22 8.28 5.16
CA ALA A 549 15.53 9.03 6.19
C ALA A 549 16.36 9.08 7.46
N THR A 550 16.37 10.23 8.14
CA THR A 550 17.01 10.39 9.45
C THR A 550 16.22 9.63 10.52
N GLN A 551 16.95 9.02 11.47
CA GLN A 551 16.35 8.34 12.63
C GLN A 551 17.00 8.87 13.89
N GLN A 552 16.33 9.76 14.60
CA GLN A 552 16.88 10.36 15.81
C GLN A 552 16.66 9.50 17.06
N ASN A 553 15.68 8.60 17.01
CA ASN A 553 15.47 7.62 18.08
C ASN A 553 16.55 6.53 18.00
N SER A 554 17.53 6.59 18.89
CA SER A 554 18.64 5.64 18.95
C SER A 554 18.20 4.20 19.24
N SER A 555 16.99 3.99 19.76
CA SER A 555 16.45 2.66 20.03
C SER A 555 15.89 1.96 18.78
N VAL A 556 15.74 2.67 17.68
CA VAL A 556 15.25 2.11 16.39
C VAL A 556 16.30 1.26 15.70
N LEU A 557 17.54 1.70 15.76
CA LEU A 557 18.73 1.03 15.22
C LEU A 557 19.82 1.04 16.28
N PRO A 558 19.67 0.30 17.39
CA PRO A 558 20.61 0.35 18.49
C PRO A 558 21.99 -0.20 18.08
N SER A 559 23.04 0.36 18.65
CA SER A 559 24.39 -0.17 18.48
C SER A 559 24.43 -1.64 18.95
N ASP A 560 25.22 -2.46 18.27
CA ASP A 560 25.30 -3.90 18.46
C ASP A 560 24.06 -4.71 18.05
N SER A 561 23.04 -4.09 17.47
CA SER A 561 21.91 -4.82 16.89
C SER A 561 22.36 -5.67 15.71
N PRO A 562 21.92 -6.94 15.64
CA PRO A 562 22.18 -7.78 14.47
C PRO A 562 21.36 -7.27 13.28
N VAL A 563 22.04 -6.96 12.18
CA VAL A 563 21.40 -6.48 10.98
C VAL A 563 21.87 -7.23 9.75
N SER A 564 21.04 -7.28 8.74
CA SER A 564 21.39 -7.77 7.41
C SER A 564 20.90 -6.78 6.37
N TYR A 565 21.59 -6.71 5.23
CA TYR A 565 21.08 -5.95 4.10
C TYR A 565 21.17 -6.73 2.80
N THR A 566 20.29 -6.44 1.89
CA THR A 566 20.19 -7.06 0.58
C THR A 566 19.98 -6.00 -0.51
N HIS A 567 20.28 -6.36 -1.76
CA HIS A 567 20.07 -5.47 -2.88
C HIS A 567 18.62 -4.98 -2.97
N LEU A 568 18.45 -3.70 -3.26
CA LEU A 568 17.17 -3.12 -3.62
C LEU A 568 17.13 -2.91 -5.13
N THR A 569 16.65 -3.89 -5.87
CA THR A 569 16.31 -3.75 -7.28
C THR A 569 14.88 -3.22 -7.43
N LEU A 570 14.57 -2.09 -6.80
CA LEU A 570 13.30 -1.43 -7.04
C LEU A 570 13.43 -0.53 -8.26
N PRO A 571 12.52 -0.63 -9.23
CA PRO A 571 12.42 0.39 -10.25
C PRO A 571 12.12 1.73 -9.57
N THR A 572 12.97 2.69 -9.81
CA THR A 572 12.83 4.07 -9.35
C THR A 572 11.66 4.75 -10.04
#